data_51b50b3311acfb85108408a3d3574f59
#
_entry.id   51b50b3311acfb85108408a3d3574f59
#
_cell.length_a   1.000
_cell.length_b   1.000
_cell.length_c   1.000
_cell.angle_alpha   90.00
_cell.angle_beta   90.00
_cell.angle_gamma   90.00
#
_symmetry.space_group_name_H-M   'P 1'
#
loop_
_entity.id
_entity.type
_entity.pdbx_description
1 polymer ?
#
loop_
_entity_poly.entity_id
_entity_poly.type
_entity_poly.pdbx_seq_one_letter_code
_entity_poly.pdbx_strand_id
1 'polypeptide(L)'
;KALGAYSLTILTRGALYAVRDPWGFRPLTLGRVNGGWAIASETCALQTIGATEIQEIPAGKIVMVNDEGAQILEGAPMARPNLCIFEYIYFARPDSVLDGQLIQEVRQELGRQLAREHPADADLVMSVPDSATAAAVGYAQESGIPYGEGLIKNRYIGRTFIQPSDRLRQAGVALKFNPLAQLLQGKRVVVV
;
A
#
# COMPACT_ATOMS: atom_id res chain seq x y z
N LYS A 1 4.09 29.07 -5.36
CA LYS A 1 4.52 28.15 -4.29
C LYS A 1 3.39 27.16 -4.06
N ALA A 2 3.64 25.86 -4.27
CA ALA A 2 2.70 24.80 -3.90
C ALA A 2 2.78 24.55 -2.39
N LEU A 3 1.63 24.45 -1.73
CA LEU A 3 1.52 24.11 -0.31
C LEU A 3 0.63 22.88 -0.18
N GLY A 4 0.96 22.00 0.77
CA GLY A 4 0.22 20.76 1.04
C GLY A 4 0.96 19.51 0.59
N ALA A 5 0.24 18.38 0.56
CA ALA A 5 0.76 17.08 0.14
C ALA A 5 0.75 16.95 -1.38
N TYR A 6 1.90 16.69 -1.97
CA TYR A 6 2.01 16.42 -3.42
C TYR A 6 3.21 15.57 -3.78
N SER A 7 3.04 14.77 -4.82
CA SER A 7 4.10 14.12 -5.56
C SER A 7 3.83 14.37 -7.04
N LEU A 8 4.69 15.15 -7.67
CA LEU A 8 4.46 15.65 -9.03
C LEU A 8 5.53 15.15 -9.98
N THR A 9 5.12 14.86 -11.22
CA THR A 9 6.01 14.69 -12.36
C THR A 9 5.70 15.76 -13.39
N ILE A 10 6.74 16.46 -13.89
CA ILE A 10 6.60 17.56 -14.83
C ILE A 10 7.53 17.29 -16.01
N LEU A 11 6.97 17.15 -17.20
CA LEU A 11 7.73 16.96 -18.42
C LEU A 11 7.87 18.30 -19.16
N THR A 12 9.10 18.65 -19.53
CA THR A 12 9.43 19.81 -20.35
C THR A 12 10.14 19.35 -21.64
N ARG A 13 10.53 20.28 -22.52
CA ARG A 13 11.28 19.93 -23.74
C ARG A 13 12.65 19.34 -23.48
N GLY A 14 13.29 19.68 -22.37
CA GLY A 14 14.67 19.30 -22.10
C GLY A 14 14.86 18.47 -20.84
N ALA A 15 13.82 18.25 -20.02
CA ALA A 15 13.96 17.52 -18.78
C ALA A 15 12.63 17.00 -18.23
N LEU A 16 12.72 15.91 -17.46
CA LEU A 16 11.67 15.40 -16.60
C LEU A 16 11.99 15.77 -15.16
N TYR A 17 11.03 16.33 -14.45
CA TYR A 17 11.17 16.68 -13.04
C TYR A 17 10.26 15.81 -12.18
N ALA A 18 10.78 15.34 -11.05
CA ALA A 18 10.02 14.74 -9.96
C ALA A 18 10.10 15.65 -8.73
N VAL A 19 8.98 16.04 -8.17
CA VAL A 19 8.91 17.00 -7.06
C VAL A 19 8.13 16.38 -5.92
N ARG A 20 8.77 16.25 -4.76
CA ARG A 20 8.13 15.73 -3.54
C ARG A 20 7.89 16.85 -2.54
N ASP A 21 6.74 16.85 -1.89
CA ASP A 21 6.36 17.85 -0.89
C ASP A 21 7.33 17.87 0.32
N PRO A 22 7.41 19.02 1.07
CA PRO A 22 8.37 19.18 2.16
C PRO A 22 8.16 18.25 3.36
N TRP A 23 6.98 17.66 3.50
CA TRP A 23 6.67 16.71 4.58
C TRP A 23 6.82 15.25 4.13
N GLY A 24 6.88 15.01 2.81
CA GLY A 24 6.96 13.68 2.26
C GLY A 24 5.70 12.83 2.53
N PHE A 25 4.52 13.46 2.52
CA PHE A 25 3.26 12.75 2.81
C PHE A 25 3.00 11.56 1.89
N ARG A 26 3.33 11.73 0.60
CA ARG A 26 3.14 10.66 -0.38
C ARG A 26 4.49 10.19 -0.91
N PRO A 27 4.61 8.90 -1.24
CA PRO A 27 5.85 8.37 -1.78
C PRO A 27 6.14 8.90 -3.19
N LEU A 28 7.41 8.93 -3.54
CA LEU A 28 7.90 9.22 -4.88
C LEU A 28 9.28 8.55 -5.02
N THR A 29 9.47 7.77 -6.07
CA THR A 29 10.67 6.98 -6.29
C THR A 29 11.26 7.20 -7.66
N LEU A 30 12.58 7.05 -7.76
CA LEU A 30 13.37 7.10 -8.97
C LEU A 30 14.05 5.75 -9.18
N GLY A 31 14.14 5.28 -10.40
CA GLY A 31 14.88 4.06 -10.75
C GLY A 31 15.51 4.14 -12.13
N ARG A 32 16.55 3.36 -12.36
CA ARG A 32 17.28 3.31 -13.64
C ARG A 32 16.72 2.20 -14.53
N VAL A 33 16.38 2.52 -15.77
CA VAL A 33 15.79 1.58 -16.75
C VAL A 33 16.44 1.77 -18.10
N ASN A 34 17.04 0.70 -18.66
CA ASN A 34 17.56 0.69 -20.03
C ASN A 34 18.48 1.88 -20.37
N GLY A 35 19.34 2.28 -19.43
CA GLY A 35 20.25 3.42 -19.59
C GLY A 35 19.61 4.80 -19.36
N GLY A 36 18.28 4.86 -19.17
CA GLY A 36 17.53 6.06 -18.79
C GLY A 36 17.02 5.99 -17.35
N TRP A 37 16.02 6.80 -17.04
CA TRP A 37 15.43 6.91 -15.71
C TRP A 37 13.90 6.83 -15.78
N ALA A 38 13.31 6.26 -14.75
CA ALA A 38 11.86 6.22 -14.55
C ALA A 38 11.49 6.75 -13.17
N ILE A 39 10.33 7.40 -13.08
CA ILE A 39 9.78 7.95 -11.84
C ILE A 39 8.42 7.30 -11.60
N ALA A 40 8.19 6.84 -10.39
CA ALA A 40 6.91 6.29 -9.97
C ALA A 40 6.61 6.66 -8.51
N SER A 41 5.37 6.51 -8.09
CA SER A 41 4.99 6.67 -6.69
C SER A 41 5.54 5.55 -5.81
N GLU A 42 5.66 4.32 -6.35
CA GLU A 42 6.00 3.14 -5.58
C GLU A 42 7.12 2.32 -6.24
N THR A 43 7.93 1.67 -5.41
CA THR A 43 9.04 0.82 -5.87
C THR A 43 8.58 -0.36 -6.71
N CYS A 44 7.42 -0.95 -6.39
CA CYS A 44 6.87 -2.08 -7.14
C CYS A 44 6.58 -1.74 -8.62
N ALA A 45 6.19 -0.50 -8.93
CA ALA A 45 5.98 -0.06 -10.30
C ALA A 45 7.29 -0.03 -11.09
N LEU A 46 8.38 0.45 -10.46
CA LEU A 46 9.70 0.48 -11.06
C LEU A 46 10.27 -0.94 -11.23
N GLN A 47 10.08 -1.80 -10.24
CA GLN A 47 10.49 -3.21 -10.32
C GLN A 47 9.81 -3.95 -11.47
N THR A 48 8.51 -3.69 -11.70
CA THR A 48 7.74 -4.31 -12.78
C THR A 48 8.32 -4.02 -14.17
N ILE A 49 8.93 -2.86 -14.37
CA ILE A 49 9.59 -2.47 -15.63
C ILE A 49 11.08 -2.80 -15.66
N GLY A 50 11.58 -3.56 -14.69
CA GLY A 50 12.98 -3.99 -14.61
C GLY A 50 13.94 -2.88 -14.20
N ALA A 51 13.49 -1.87 -13.46
CA ALA A 51 14.35 -0.81 -12.96
C ALA A 51 15.35 -1.34 -11.92
N THR A 52 16.53 -0.78 -11.96
CA THR A 52 17.61 -0.97 -10.97
C THR A 52 17.87 0.35 -10.22
N GLU A 53 18.75 0.33 -9.23
CA GLU A 53 19.14 1.54 -8.47
C GLU A 53 17.89 2.32 -7.98
N ILE A 54 16.86 1.58 -7.53
CA ILE A 54 15.61 2.19 -7.08
C ILE A 54 15.86 2.89 -5.74
N GLN A 55 15.50 4.17 -5.69
CA GLN A 55 15.65 4.98 -4.49
C GLN A 55 14.43 5.89 -4.27
N GLU A 56 14.10 6.11 -3.02
CA GLU A 56 13.06 7.06 -2.64
C GLU A 56 13.59 8.49 -2.77
N ILE A 57 12.79 9.38 -3.36
CA ILE A 57 13.12 10.80 -3.45
C ILE A 57 12.84 11.44 -2.08
N PRO A 58 13.86 12.08 -1.45
CA PRO A 58 13.67 12.67 -0.12
C PRO A 58 12.60 13.77 -0.11
N ALA A 59 11.96 13.95 1.02
CA ALA A 59 10.97 15.02 1.23
C ALA A 59 11.57 16.39 0.90
N GLY A 60 10.82 17.24 0.21
CA GLY A 60 11.22 18.58 -0.18
C GLY A 60 12.22 18.68 -1.33
N LYS A 61 12.66 17.54 -1.90
CA LYS A 61 13.61 17.52 -3.01
C LYS A 61 12.92 17.50 -4.37
N ILE A 62 13.68 17.96 -5.36
CA ILE A 62 13.34 17.90 -6.78
C ILE A 62 14.41 17.05 -7.45
N VAL A 63 14.00 16.06 -8.23
CA VAL A 63 14.91 15.35 -9.13
C VAL A 63 14.67 15.87 -10.54
N MET A 64 15.73 16.31 -11.20
CA MET A 64 15.74 16.63 -12.62
C MET A 64 16.45 15.53 -13.37
N VAL A 65 15.80 15.03 -14.41
CA VAL A 65 16.35 14.03 -15.34
C VAL A 65 16.44 14.67 -16.73
N ASN A 66 17.62 14.66 -17.31
CA ASN A 66 17.88 15.15 -18.66
C ASN A 66 18.91 14.24 -19.38
N ASP A 67 19.44 14.65 -20.51
CA ASP A 67 20.43 13.89 -21.29
C ASP A 67 21.77 13.69 -20.54
N GLU A 68 22.07 14.52 -19.55
CA GLU A 68 23.26 14.40 -18.69
C GLU A 68 23.05 13.43 -17.53
N GLY A 69 21.81 13.03 -17.25
CA GLY A 69 21.43 12.09 -16.18
C GLY A 69 20.42 12.63 -15.18
N ALA A 70 20.43 12.05 -13.97
CA ALA A 70 19.56 12.45 -12.89
C ALA A 70 20.33 13.29 -11.86
N GLN A 71 19.76 14.43 -11.48
CA GLN A 71 20.34 15.35 -10.50
C GLN A 71 19.31 15.68 -9.43
N ILE A 72 19.72 15.64 -8.16
CA ILE A 72 18.89 16.09 -7.04
C ILE A 72 19.11 17.59 -6.83
N LEU A 73 18.02 18.35 -6.91
CA LEU A 73 18.01 19.78 -6.71
C LEU A 73 17.34 20.12 -5.36
N GLU A 74 17.75 21.24 -4.79
CA GLU A 74 17.08 21.78 -3.64
C GLU A 74 15.68 22.28 -4.04
N GLY A 75 14.68 21.82 -3.31
CA GLY A 75 13.30 22.26 -3.46
C GLY A 75 12.85 23.12 -2.28
N ALA A 76 11.72 22.81 -1.70
CA ALA A 76 11.30 23.43 -0.45
C ALA A 76 12.12 22.87 0.72
N PRO A 77 12.47 23.68 1.73
CA PRO A 77 13.12 23.17 2.93
C PRO A 77 12.31 22.00 3.52
N MET A 78 13.00 20.90 3.83
CA MET A 78 12.36 19.76 4.46
C MET A 78 11.80 20.19 5.82
N ALA A 79 10.50 20.01 5.99
CA ALA A 79 9.84 20.13 7.27
C ALA A 79 10.02 18.80 8.07
N ARG A 80 9.34 18.64 9.18
CA ARG A 80 9.30 17.35 9.88
C ARG A 80 8.67 16.30 8.95
N PRO A 81 9.34 15.17 8.69
CA PRO A 81 8.75 14.10 7.88
C PRO A 81 7.43 13.61 8.49
N ASN A 82 6.39 13.51 7.66
CA ASN A 82 5.05 13.10 8.06
C ASN A 82 4.45 12.19 6.99
N LEU A 83 5.08 11.05 6.79
CA LEU A 83 4.55 10.05 5.86
C LEU A 83 3.14 9.65 6.26
N CYS A 84 2.25 9.56 5.29
CA CYS A 84 0.87 9.18 5.51
C CYS A 84 0.78 7.73 6.00
N ILE A 85 0.27 7.51 7.22
CA ILE A 85 0.12 6.17 7.79
C ILE A 85 -0.74 5.24 6.92
N PHE A 86 -1.69 5.80 6.15
CA PHE A 86 -2.52 5.03 5.24
C PHE A 86 -1.75 4.38 4.08
N GLU A 87 -0.53 4.83 3.79
CA GLU A 87 0.35 4.11 2.86
C GLU A 87 0.67 2.72 3.38
N TYR A 88 1.02 2.60 4.66
CA TYR A 88 1.26 1.31 5.29
C TYR A 88 -0.02 0.49 5.45
N ILE A 89 -1.11 1.11 5.90
CA ILE A 89 -2.35 0.39 6.22
C ILE A 89 -3.05 -0.10 4.95
N TYR A 90 -3.12 0.74 3.90
CA TYR A 90 -4.02 0.46 2.79
C TYR A 90 -3.54 0.85 1.39
N PHE A 91 -2.89 2.03 1.20
CA PHE A 91 -2.69 2.56 -0.16
C PHE A 91 -1.58 1.84 -0.92
N ALA A 92 -0.39 1.69 -0.32
CA ALA A 92 0.73 1.08 -1.01
C ALA A 92 0.49 -0.40 -1.32
N ARG A 93 1.03 -0.87 -2.44
CA ARG A 93 1.00 -2.30 -2.75
C ARG A 93 1.84 -3.08 -1.73
N PRO A 94 1.44 -4.31 -1.39
CA PRO A 94 2.16 -5.12 -0.39
C PRO A 94 3.63 -5.37 -0.72
N ASP A 95 3.97 -5.42 -2.00
CA ASP A 95 5.33 -5.64 -2.52
C ASP A 95 6.15 -4.34 -2.70
N SER A 96 5.63 -3.20 -2.29
CA SER A 96 6.37 -1.94 -2.25
C SER A 96 7.25 -1.85 -1.01
N VAL A 97 8.40 -1.19 -1.18
CA VAL A 97 9.27 -0.76 -0.07
C VAL A 97 9.08 0.74 0.14
N LEU A 98 8.83 1.14 1.38
CA LEU A 98 8.59 2.52 1.76
C LEU A 98 9.36 2.81 3.05
N ASP A 99 10.17 3.87 3.04
CA ASP A 99 11.08 4.22 4.15
C ASP A 99 11.91 2.99 4.62
N GLY A 100 12.42 2.23 3.65
CA GLY A 100 13.23 1.02 3.88
C GLY A 100 12.46 -0.20 4.38
N GLN A 101 11.12 -0.14 4.52
CA GLN A 101 10.31 -1.23 5.03
C GLN A 101 9.41 -1.83 3.95
N LEU A 102 9.38 -3.16 3.86
CA LEU A 102 8.46 -3.87 2.98
C LEU A 102 7.03 -3.77 3.55
N ILE A 103 6.10 -3.25 2.77
CA ILE A 103 4.71 -3.02 3.20
C ILE A 103 4.03 -4.31 3.69
N GLN A 104 4.30 -5.43 3.04
CA GLN A 104 3.77 -6.74 3.44
C GLN A 104 4.19 -7.10 4.88
N GLU A 105 5.45 -6.89 5.24
CA GLU A 105 5.98 -7.18 6.58
C GLU A 105 5.39 -6.25 7.64
N VAL A 106 5.28 -4.96 7.33
CA VAL A 106 4.64 -3.98 8.22
C VAL A 106 3.20 -4.37 8.52
N ARG A 107 2.43 -4.77 7.50
CA ARG A 107 1.03 -5.21 7.70
C ARG A 107 0.93 -6.50 8.49
N GLN A 108 1.86 -7.43 8.32
CA GLN A 108 1.90 -8.63 9.17
C GLN A 108 2.22 -8.28 10.63
N GLU A 109 3.16 -7.35 10.87
CA GLU A 109 3.47 -6.92 12.23
C GLU A 109 2.30 -6.18 12.90
N LEU A 110 1.54 -5.38 12.14
CA LEU A 110 0.28 -4.82 12.64
C LEU A 110 -0.70 -5.91 13.09
N GLY A 111 -0.77 -7.01 12.34
CA GLY A 111 -1.59 -8.16 12.70
C GLY A 111 -1.09 -8.89 13.97
N ARG A 112 0.23 -9.07 14.11
CA ARG A 112 0.81 -9.65 15.34
C ARG A 112 0.52 -8.77 16.55
N GLN A 113 0.69 -7.47 16.40
CA GLN A 113 0.41 -6.53 17.47
C GLN A 113 -1.08 -6.55 17.86
N LEU A 114 -1.98 -6.63 16.88
CA LEU A 114 -3.41 -6.78 17.13
C LEU A 114 -3.74 -8.05 17.94
N ALA A 115 -3.07 -9.17 17.65
CA ALA A 115 -3.27 -10.40 18.40
C ALA A 115 -2.82 -10.29 19.87
N ARG A 116 -1.72 -9.55 20.14
CA ARG A 116 -1.24 -9.27 21.50
C ARG A 116 -2.19 -8.39 22.29
N GLU A 117 -2.75 -7.35 21.64
CA GLU A 117 -3.63 -6.38 22.27
C GLU A 117 -5.08 -6.90 22.42
N HIS A 118 -5.51 -7.73 21.47
CA HIS A 118 -6.89 -8.26 21.40
C HIS A 118 -6.87 -9.77 21.13
N PRO A 119 -6.42 -10.59 22.11
CA PRO A 119 -6.46 -12.03 21.97
C PRO A 119 -7.90 -12.53 21.91
N ALA A 120 -8.16 -13.54 21.09
CA ALA A 120 -9.47 -14.15 20.92
C ALA A 120 -9.40 -15.66 21.10
N ASP A 121 -10.46 -16.23 21.69
CA ASP A 121 -10.68 -17.67 21.71
C ASP A 121 -11.50 -18.07 20.48
N ALA A 122 -10.81 -18.56 19.45
CA ALA A 122 -11.39 -18.88 18.15
C ALA A 122 -10.75 -20.09 17.50
N ASP A 123 -11.43 -20.65 16.50
CA ASP A 123 -11.01 -21.86 15.81
C ASP A 123 -10.35 -21.55 14.47
N LEU A 124 -10.52 -20.32 13.96
CA LEU A 124 -10.02 -19.88 12.67
C LEU A 124 -9.80 -18.37 12.64
N VAL A 125 -8.72 -17.94 12.02
CA VAL A 125 -8.50 -16.54 11.59
C VAL A 125 -8.72 -16.46 10.09
N MET A 126 -9.50 -15.49 9.64
CA MET A 126 -9.66 -15.20 8.22
C MET A 126 -9.58 -13.69 7.96
N SER A 127 -9.35 -13.33 6.71
CA SER A 127 -9.32 -11.92 6.28
C SER A 127 -10.56 -11.52 5.49
N VAL A 128 -10.85 -10.21 5.48
CA VAL A 128 -11.62 -9.61 4.39
C VAL A 128 -10.66 -9.34 3.23
N PRO A 129 -10.69 -10.11 2.15
CA PRO A 129 -9.70 -9.99 1.09
C PRO A 129 -9.87 -8.69 0.30
N ASP A 130 -8.80 -8.09 -0.26
CA ASP A 130 -7.41 -8.57 -0.24
C ASP A 130 -6.58 -7.81 0.82
N SER A 131 -7.01 -6.59 1.22
CA SER A 131 -6.21 -5.64 2.00
C SER A 131 -5.85 -6.14 3.41
N ALA A 132 -6.74 -6.87 4.04
CA ALA A 132 -6.53 -7.39 5.39
C ALA A 132 -5.73 -8.70 5.46
N THR A 133 -5.44 -9.33 4.32
CA THR A 133 -4.82 -10.67 4.31
C THR A 133 -3.48 -10.71 5.04
N ALA A 134 -2.61 -9.71 4.83
CA ALA A 134 -1.32 -9.68 5.51
C ALA A 134 -1.47 -9.57 7.03
N ALA A 135 -2.38 -8.71 7.51
CA ALA A 135 -2.64 -8.55 8.93
C ALA A 135 -3.27 -9.81 9.54
N ALA A 136 -4.21 -10.46 8.84
CA ALA A 136 -4.80 -11.73 9.30
C ALA A 136 -3.76 -12.85 9.43
N VAL A 137 -2.82 -12.93 8.48
CA VAL A 137 -1.70 -13.89 8.58
C VAL A 137 -0.83 -13.57 9.80
N GLY A 138 -0.48 -12.30 10.03
CA GLY A 138 0.27 -11.88 11.21
C GLY A 138 -0.46 -12.20 12.51
N TYR A 139 -1.77 -11.95 12.57
CA TYR A 139 -2.60 -12.29 13.72
C TYR A 139 -2.59 -13.81 14.00
N ALA A 140 -2.77 -14.62 12.96
CA ALA A 140 -2.75 -16.07 13.08
C ALA A 140 -1.40 -16.61 13.57
N GLN A 141 -0.29 -16.08 13.05
CA GLN A 141 1.06 -16.45 13.48
C GLN A 141 1.31 -16.17 14.96
N GLU A 142 0.87 -15.03 15.46
CA GLU A 142 1.07 -14.61 16.86
C GLU A 142 0.13 -15.36 17.82
N SER A 143 -1.15 -15.48 17.44
CA SER A 143 -2.16 -16.12 18.30
C SER A 143 -2.08 -17.65 18.32
N GLY A 144 -1.41 -18.26 17.34
CA GLY A 144 -1.41 -19.71 17.14
C GLY A 144 -2.71 -20.28 16.56
N ILE A 145 -3.71 -19.43 16.29
CA ILE A 145 -4.96 -19.86 15.67
C ILE A 145 -4.74 -20.05 14.15
N PRO A 146 -5.17 -21.16 13.54
CA PRO A 146 -4.97 -21.41 12.12
C PRO A 146 -5.54 -20.31 11.23
N TYR A 147 -4.80 -19.89 10.20
CA TYR A 147 -5.33 -19.04 9.13
C TYR A 147 -6.06 -19.89 8.09
N GLY A 148 -7.18 -19.40 7.59
CA GLY A 148 -7.90 -20.00 6.47
C GLY A 148 -8.71 -18.99 5.67
N GLU A 149 -8.94 -19.28 4.41
CA GLU A 149 -9.80 -18.47 3.54
C GLU A 149 -11.27 -18.80 3.80
N GLY A 150 -11.99 -17.91 4.45
CA GLY A 150 -13.42 -18.03 4.71
C GLY A 150 -14.29 -17.23 3.73
N LEU A 151 -13.69 -16.30 2.97
CA LEU A 151 -14.35 -15.42 2.00
C LEU A 151 -13.63 -15.45 0.67
N ILE A 152 -14.36 -15.70 -0.41
CA ILE A 152 -13.83 -15.55 -1.78
C ILE A 152 -14.34 -14.23 -2.37
N LYS A 153 -13.40 -13.43 -2.86
CA LYS A 153 -13.70 -12.14 -3.50
C LYS A 153 -13.88 -12.31 -5.00
N ASN A 154 -15.00 -11.80 -5.50
CA ASN A 154 -15.20 -11.61 -6.94
C ASN A 154 -14.41 -10.38 -7.42
N ARG A 155 -13.34 -10.62 -8.18
CA ARG A 155 -12.43 -9.56 -8.67
C ARG A 155 -13.04 -8.67 -9.75
N TYR A 156 -14.13 -9.08 -10.37
CA TYR A 156 -14.84 -8.30 -11.38
C TYR A 156 -15.77 -7.23 -10.77
N ILE A 157 -16.05 -7.33 -9.46
CA ILE A 157 -16.86 -6.36 -8.75
C ILE A 157 -15.97 -5.28 -8.13
N GLY A 158 -16.19 -4.03 -8.54
CA GLY A 158 -15.46 -2.87 -8.03
C GLY A 158 -15.87 -2.46 -6.60
N ARG A 159 -15.80 -1.15 -6.33
CA ARG A 159 -16.16 -0.57 -5.03
C ARG A 159 -17.66 -0.68 -4.80
N THR A 160 -18.08 -1.16 -3.62
CA THR A 160 -19.49 -1.40 -3.27
C THR A 160 -20.02 -0.48 -2.19
N PHE A 161 -19.20 -0.08 -1.22
CA PHE A 161 -19.65 0.75 -0.09
C PHE A 161 -19.95 2.21 -0.43
N ILE A 162 -19.55 2.67 -1.63
CA ILE A 162 -19.86 4.02 -2.13
C ILE A 162 -21.25 4.14 -2.79
N GLN A 163 -22.01 3.06 -2.86
CA GLN A 163 -23.35 3.07 -3.42
C GLN A 163 -24.31 3.90 -2.53
N PRO A 164 -25.24 4.67 -3.13
CA PRO A 164 -26.03 5.67 -2.43
C PRO A 164 -27.05 5.09 -1.43
N SER A 165 -27.51 3.85 -1.62
CA SER A 165 -28.51 3.24 -0.74
C SER A 165 -28.02 1.95 -0.08
N ASP A 166 -28.55 1.64 1.10
CA ASP A 166 -28.22 0.42 1.84
C ASP A 166 -28.53 -0.84 1.04
N ARG A 167 -29.67 -0.85 0.33
CA ARG A 167 -30.05 -1.98 -0.52
C ARG A 167 -29.01 -2.26 -1.60
N LEU A 168 -28.50 -1.21 -2.27
CA LEU A 168 -27.45 -1.36 -3.30
C LEU A 168 -26.13 -1.78 -2.68
N ARG A 169 -25.77 -1.27 -1.51
CA ARG A 169 -24.57 -1.67 -0.78
C ARG A 169 -24.62 -3.16 -0.41
N GLN A 170 -25.72 -3.61 0.17
CA GLN A 170 -25.92 -5.03 0.54
C GLN A 170 -25.89 -5.96 -0.67
N ALA A 171 -26.59 -5.62 -1.75
CA ALA A 171 -26.55 -6.37 -2.98
C ALA A 171 -25.13 -6.42 -3.59
N GLY A 172 -24.42 -5.29 -3.57
CA GLY A 172 -23.04 -5.20 -4.03
C GLY A 172 -22.09 -6.08 -3.20
N VAL A 173 -22.23 -6.09 -1.89
CA VAL A 173 -21.42 -6.94 -0.98
C VAL A 173 -21.71 -8.42 -1.23
N ALA A 174 -22.98 -8.81 -1.38
CA ALA A 174 -23.36 -10.19 -1.68
C ALA A 174 -22.81 -10.69 -3.03
N LEU A 175 -22.72 -9.80 -4.02
CA LEU A 175 -22.10 -10.14 -5.31
C LEU A 175 -20.57 -10.19 -5.24
N LYS A 176 -19.99 -9.40 -4.32
CA LYS A 176 -18.53 -9.26 -4.20
C LYS A 176 -17.87 -10.36 -3.38
N PHE A 177 -18.51 -10.78 -2.30
CA PHE A 177 -17.95 -11.75 -1.38
C PHE A 177 -18.85 -12.98 -1.25
N ASN A 178 -18.27 -14.14 -1.45
CA ASN A 178 -18.94 -15.42 -1.23
C ASN A 178 -18.32 -16.13 -0.01
N PRO A 179 -19.06 -16.31 1.10
CA PRO A 179 -18.58 -17.06 2.24
C PRO A 179 -18.51 -18.56 1.91
N LEU A 180 -17.44 -19.20 2.34
CA LEU A 180 -17.26 -20.65 2.24
C LEU A 180 -17.95 -21.34 3.43
N ALA A 181 -19.26 -21.42 3.36
CA ALA A 181 -20.12 -21.88 4.47
C ALA A 181 -19.67 -23.22 5.06
N GLN A 182 -19.23 -24.17 4.24
CA GLN A 182 -18.76 -25.49 4.69
C GLN A 182 -17.51 -25.42 5.57
N LEU A 183 -16.64 -24.43 5.36
CA LEU A 183 -15.42 -24.22 6.15
C LEU A 183 -15.69 -23.43 7.42
N LEU A 184 -16.75 -22.61 7.46
CA LEU A 184 -17.06 -21.69 8.54
C LEU A 184 -18.10 -22.28 9.53
N GLN A 185 -18.94 -23.21 9.07
CA GLN A 185 -20.03 -23.73 9.88
C GLN A 185 -19.54 -24.34 11.19
N GLY A 186 -20.10 -23.89 12.30
CA GLY A 186 -19.78 -24.38 13.65
C GLY A 186 -18.45 -23.88 14.22
N LYS A 187 -17.75 -22.98 13.53
CA LYS A 187 -16.48 -22.40 14.01
C LYS A 187 -16.66 -21.00 14.56
N ARG A 188 -15.90 -20.69 15.60
CA ARG A 188 -15.67 -19.32 16.07
C ARG A 188 -14.56 -18.71 15.19
N VAL A 189 -14.83 -17.58 14.60
CA VAL A 189 -13.94 -17.00 13.58
C VAL A 189 -13.49 -15.60 13.98
N VAL A 190 -12.20 -15.36 13.95
CA VAL A 190 -11.63 -14.01 13.95
C VAL A 190 -11.62 -13.51 12.50
N VAL A 191 -12.24 -12.37 12.27
CA VAL A 191 -12.25 -11.68 10.99
C VAL A 191 -11.40 -10.42 11.10
N VAL A 192 -10.34 -10.34 10.29
CA VAL A 192 -9.44 -9.18 10.22
C VAL A 192 -9.73 -8.37 8.97
#